data_f579f822f7ae5b3b03dc7a9798012e48
#
_entry.id   f579f822f7ae5b3b03dc7a9798012e48
#
_cell.length_a   1.000
_cell.length_b   1.000
_cell.length_c   1.000
_cell.angle_alpha   90.00
_cell.angle_beta   90.00
_cell.angle_gamma   90.00
#
_symmetry.space_group_name_H-M   'P 1'
#
loop_
_entity.id
_entity.type
_entity.pdbx_description
1 polymer ?
#
loop_
_entity_poly.entity_id
_entity_poly.type
_entity_poly.pdbx_seq_one_letter_code
_entity_poly.pdbx_strand_id
1 'polypeptide(L)'
;MRQILIAVGIALAVSILLTPVLIRLFTRQGFGHEIREDGPPSHHKKRGTPSMGGVAIVAGIWASYFGTHLVGVLIDGKGPSASGLLVLGLATALGAVGFLDDLIKIRRSRNLGLNKTAKTIGILVAAVLFGLLALQFRNGDGLTPGSAELSYVREIATVTLAPAVFVLFCVVIVSAWSNAVNFTDGLDGLAAGAMAMVCAAYVLITFWQFRNACATSPGVGCYNVRDPLDLAIIAAATAGACIGFLWWNAAPAKIFMGDTGSLALGGIIAGLSVTSRTEMLAVVLGALFVAEVTSVVVQILAFRTTGRQVFRMAPFHHHFELVGWAETTVIIRFWLLTAIACGLGVALFYSEWLTTVGA
;
A
#
# COMPACT_ATOMS: atom_id res chain seq x y z
N MET A 1 4.12 -15.52 15.34
CA MET A 1 5.14 -14.48 15.68
C MET A 1 6.48 -14.71 14.99
N ARG A 2 7.10 -15.92 15.07
CA ARG A 2 8.40 -16.19 14.43
C ARG A 2 8.43 -15.79 12.96
N GLN A 3 7.48 -16.23 12.15
CA GLN A 3 7.41 -15.92 10.70
C GLN A 3 7.28 -14.42 10.42
N ILE A 4 6.50 -13.68 11.22
CA ILE A 4 6.35 -12.23 11.11
C ILE A 4 7.68 -11.51 11.36
N LEU A 5 8.42 -11.91 12.41
CA LEU A 5 9.74 -11.32 12.72
C LEU A 5 10.78 -11.62 11.64
N ILE A 6 10.78 -12.85 11.11
CA ILE A 6 11.63 -13.23 9.97
C ILE A 6 11.29 -12.36 8.76
N ALA A 7 10.00 -12.17 8.47
CA ALA A 7 9.54 -11.38 7.33
C ALA A 7 10.01 -9.92 7.43
N VAL A 8 9.82 -9.27 8.58
CA VAL A 8 10.32 -7.90 8.80
C VAL A 8 11.83 -7.84 8.59
N GLY A 9 12.58 -8.78 9.22
CA GLY A 9 14.04 -8.79 9.19
C GLY A 9 14.60 -8.96 7.78
N ILE A 10 14.08 -9.92 6.99
CA ILE A 10 14.51 -10.15 5.61
C ILE A 10 14.17 -8.94 4.73
N ALA A 11 12.93 -8.44 4.79
CA ALA A 11 12.51 -7.32 3.97
C ALA A 11 13.32 -6.05 4.24
N LEU A 12 13.55 -5.73 5.52
CA LEU A 12 14.38 -4.61 5.94
C LEU A 12 15.82 -4.75 5.43
N ALA A 13 16.43 -5.92 5.64
CA ALA A 13 17.80 -6.17 5.21
C ALA A 13 17.94 -6.07 3.68
N VAL A 14 17.05 -6.72 2.94
CA VAL A 14 17.09 -6.67 1.46
C VAL A 14 16.88 -5.25 0.96
N SER A 15 15.89 -4.53 1.47
CA SER A 15 15.59 -3.16 1.02
C SER A 15 16.74 -2.20 1.35
N ILE A 16 17.29 -2.24 2.57
CA ILE A 16 18.38 -1.33 2.97
C ILE A 16 19.68 -1.61 2.21
N LEU A 17 19.97 -2.89 1.90
CA LEU A 17 21.20 -3.28 1.21
C LEU A 17 21.09 -3.15 -0.33
N LEU A 18 19.90 -3.40 -0.89
CA LEU A 18 19.68 -3.31 -2.33
C LEU A 18 19.60 -1.85 -2.81
N THR A 19 18.99 -0.95 -2.02
CA THR A 19 18.78 0.44 -2.40
C THR A 19 20.09 1.16 -2.80
N PRO A 20 21.23 1.08 -2.08
CA PRO A 20 22.46 1.74 -2.52
C PRO A 20 23.04 1.15 -3.81
N VAL A 21 22.77 -0.11 -4.12
CA VAL A 21 23.15 -0.72 -5.40
C VAL A 21 22.33 -0.08 -6.53
N LEU A 22 21.00 0.06 -6.33
CA LEU A 22 20.14 0.75 -7.29
C LEU A 22 20.51 2.22 -7.46
N ILE A 23 20.82 2.95 -6.39
CA ILE A 23 21.30 4.32 -6.47
C ILE A 23 22.53 4.41 -7.40
N ARG A 24 23.54 3.57 -7.19
CA ARG A 24 24.75 3.56 -8.02
C ARG A 24 24.45 3.20 -9.49
N LEU A 25 23.62 2.19 -9.71
CA LEU A 25 23.21 1.73 -11.04
C LEU A 25 22.47 2.83 -11.79
N PHE A 26 21.45 3.41 -11.17
CA PHE A 26 20.59 4.42 -11.80
C PHE A 26 21.33 5.76 -12.01
N THR A 27 22.20 6.15 -11.08
CA THR A 27 23.05 7.34 -11.27
C THR A 27 24.01 7.15 -12.46
N ARG A 28 24.64 5.96 -12.61
CA ARG A 28 25.53 5.67 -13.74
C ARG A 28 24.80 5.66 -15.09
N GLN A 29 23.53 5.29 -15.11
CA GLN A 29 22.69 5.24 -16.31
C GLN A 29 22.00 6.59 -16.60
N GLY A 30 22.24 7.62 -15.78
CA GLY A 30 21.60 8.93 -15.95
C GLY A 30 20.12 8.95 -15.60
N PHE A 31 19.64 8.03 -14.77
CA PHE A 31 18.24 7.91 -14.34
C PHE A 31 17.87 8.96 -13.28
N GLY A 32 18.21 10.22 -13.54
CA GLY A 32 17.84 11.36 -12.70
C GLY A 32 16.37 11.78 -12.97
N HIS A 33 15.67 12.11 -11.88
CA HIS A 33 14.30 12.63 -12.00
C HIS A 33 14.32 14.07 -12.56
N GLU A 34 13.54 14.30 -13.62
CA GLU A 34 13.26 15.65 -14.13
C GLU A 34 12.09 16.24 -13.33
N ILE A 35 12.33 17.37 -12.67
CA ILE A 35 11.32 18.03 -11.83
C ILE A 35 10.38 18.86 -12.69
N ARG A 36 9.09 18.85 -12.36
CA ARG A 36 8.08 19.71 -13.00
C ARG A 36 8.38 21.18 -12.67
N GLU A 37 8.31 22.03 -13.68
CA GLU A 37 8.50 23.48 -13.55
C GLU A 37 7.43 24.15 -12.67
N ASP A 38 6.22 23.57 -12.62
CA ASP A 38 5.06 24.07 -11.87
C ASP A 38 5.10 23.72 -10.36
N GLY A 39 6.14 23.02 -9.89
CA GLY A 39 6.27 22.58 -8.49
C GLY A 39 6.82 23.66 -7.56
N PRO A 40 6.78 23.44 -6.22
CA PRO A 40 7.38 24.34 -5.25
C PRO A 40 8.87 24.59 -5.56
N PRO A 41 9.38 25.83 -5.40
CA PRO A 41 10.78 26.18 -5.74
C PRO A 41 11.85 25.36 -4.99
N SER A 42 11.50 24.85 -3.79
CA SER A 42 12.35 23.96 -2.97
C SER A 42 12.71 22.67 -3.69
N HIS A 43 11.85 22.16 -4.58
CA HIS A 43 12.04 20.91 -5.30
C HIS A 43 13.10 20.99 -6.41
N HIS A 44 13.39 22.18 -6.94
CA HIS A 44 14.42 22.33 -7.98
C HIS A 44 15.82 21.85 -7.55
N LYS A 45 16.12 21.88 -6.23
CA LYS A 45 17.38 21.35 -5.67
C LYS A 45 17.48 19.82 -5.74
N LYS A 46 16.37 19.11 -5.95
CA LYS A 46 16.30 17.64 -6.01
C LYS A 46 16.50 17.10 -7.44
N ARG A 47 16.75 17.96 -8.42
CA ARG A 47 17.01 17.56 -9.81
C ARG A 47 18.22 16.64 -9.89
N GLY A 48 18.04 15.50 -10.59
CA GLY A 48 19.11 14.50 -10.73
C GLY A 48 19.10 13.39 -9.67
N THR A 49 18.23 13.47 -8.64
CA THR A 49 18.04 12.34 -7.72
C THR A 49 17.46 11.16 -8.48
N PRO A 50 18.07 9.94 -8.38
CA PRO A 50 17.55 8.77 -9.08
C PRO A 50 16.14 8.42 -8.62
N SER A 51 15.31 7.93 -9.55
CA SER A 51 13.95 7.43 -9.30
C SER A 51 13.91 5.90 -9.42
N MET A 52 12.73 5.29 -9.29
CA MET A 52 12.47 3.83 -9.34
C MET A 52 12.98 3.06 -8.11
N GLY A 53 13.15 3.71 -6.96
CA GLY A 53 13.51 3.05 -5.70
C GLY A 53 12.49 2.01 -5.23
N GLY A 54 11.25 2.10 -5.71
CA GLY A 54 10.20 1.09 -5.49
C GLY A 54 10.60 -0.34 -5.88
N VAL A 55 11.55 -0.49 -6.80
CA VAL A 55 12.13 -1.82 -7.13
C VAL A 55 12.74 -2.49 -5.89
N ALA A 56 13.43 -1.72 -5.02
CA ALA A 56 13.99 -2.27 -3.78
C ALA A 56 12.89 -2.71 -2.81
N ILE A 57 11.81 -1.95 -2.73
CA ILE A 57 10.66 -2.29 -1.87
C ILE A 57 10.02 -3.59 -2.35
N VAL A 58 9.65 -3.66 -3.63
CA VAL A 58 9.01 -4.85 -4.22
C VAL A 58 9.91 -6.08 -4.10
N ALA A 59 11.20 -5.95 -4.42
CA ALA A 59 12.17 -7.04 -4.27
C ALA A 59 12.32 -7.47 -2.80
N GLY A 60 12.32 -6.53 -1.86
CA GLY A 60 12.34 -6.80 -0.43
C GLY A 60 11.12 -7.61 0.05
N ILE A 61 9.92 -7.24 -0.42
CA ILE A 61 8.67 -7.95 -0.11
C ILE A 61 8.72 -9.38 -0.66
N TRP A 62 9.12 -9.56 -1.93
CA TRP A 62 9.23 -10.89 -2.56
C TRP A 62 10.26 -11.78 -1.85
N ALA A 63 11.46 -11.26 -1.63
CA ALA A 63 12.52 -12.00 -0.96
C ALA A 63 12.12 -12.42 0.45
N SER A 64 11.44 -11.52 1.17
CA SER A 64 10.93 -11.78 2.50
C SER A 64 9.82 -12.83 2.52
N TYR A 65 8.85 -12.70 1.63
CA TYR A 65 7.72 -13.63 1.55
C TYR A 65 8.21 -15.05 1.27
N PHE A 66 8.99 -15.24 0.21
CA PHE A 66 9.52 -16.57 -0.13
C PHE A 66 10.56 -17.08 0.86
N GLY A 67 11.42 -16.19 1.39
CA GLY A 67 12.39 -16.56 2.42
C GLY A 67 11.71 -17.06 3.70
N THR A 68 10.63 -16.38 4.12
CA THR A 68 9.85 -16.80 5.29
C THR A 68 9.14 -18.13 5.04
N HIS A 69 8.55 -18.33 3.86
CA HIS A 69 7.91 -19.60 3.50
C HIS A 69 8.90 -20.74 3.30
N LEU A 70 10.09 -20.48 2.78
CA LEU A 70 11.14 -21.50 2.72
C LEU A 70 11.48 -22.04 4.12
N VAL A 71 11.65 -21.14 5.10
CA VAL A 71 11.83 -21.53 6.48
C VAL A 71 10.59 -22.26 7.03
N GLY A 72 9.38 -21.81 6.67
CA GLY A 72 8.10 -22.42 7.04
C GLY A 72 7.95 -23.84 6.51
N VAL A 73 8.30 -24.08 5.24
CA VAL A 73 8.28 -25.43 4.62
C VAL A 73 9.26 -26.36 5.32
N LEU A 74 10.48 -25.89 5.62
CA LEU A 74 11.52 -26.71 6.24
C LEU A 74 11.17 -27.09 7.70
N ILE A 75 10.41 -26.26 8.42
CA ILE A 75 10.13 -26.48 9.85
C ILE A 75 8.71 -27.00 10.08
N ASP A 76 7.71 -26.41 9.41
CA ASP A 76 6.29 -26.62 9.69
C ASP A 76 5.53 -27.27 8.51
N GLY A 77 6.21 -27.54 7.38
CA GLY A 77 5.61 -28.10 6.16
C GLY A 77 4.59 -27.18 5.46
N LYS A 78 4.56 -25.88 5.82
CA LYS A 78 3.58 -24.91 5.30
C LYS A 78 4.23 -23.95 4.32
N GLY A 79 3.72 -23.97 3.07
CA GLY A 79 4.14 -23.08 1.99
C GLY A 79 3.25 -21.83 1.84
N PRO A 80 3.47 -21.08 0.75
CA PRO A 80 2.66 -19.91 0.38
C PRO A 80 1.16 -20.22 0.26
N SER A 81 0.31 -19.27 0.68
CA SER A 81 -1.13 -19.38 0.56
C SER A 81 -1.67 -18.68 -0.69
N ALA A 82 -2.91 -19.02 -1.07
CA ALA A 82 -3.57 -18.35 -2.19
C ALA A 82 -3.87 -16.87 -1.89
N SER A 83 -4.26 -16.54 -0.65
CA SER A 83 -4.50 -15.14 -0.27
C SER A 83 -3.23 -14.31 -0.33
N GLY A 84 -2.12 -14.84 0.18
CA GLY A 84 -0.82 -14.17 0.14
C GLY A 84 -0.32 -13.95 -1.29
N LEU A 85 -0.35 -15.02 -2.11
CA LEU A 85 0.08 -14.93 -3.51
C LEU A 85 -0.80 -13.96 -4.33
N LEU A 86 -2.10 -13.87 -4.01
CA LEU A 86 -3.01 -12.94 -4.68
C LEU A 86 -2.68 -11.48 -4.36
N VAL A 87 -2.45 -11.15 -3.10
CA VAL A 87 -2.04 -9.79 -2.69
C VAL A 87 -0.69 -9.43 -3.30
N LEU A 88 0.27 -10.34 -3.25
CA LEU A 88 1.60 -10.14 -3.83
C LEU A 88 1.54 -10.01 -5.36
N GLY A 89 0.67 -10.80 -6.02
CA GLY A 89 0.41 -10.72 -7.46
C GLY A 89 -0.17 -9.37 -7.86
N LEU A 90 -1.16 -8.86 -7.11
CA LEU A 90 -1.73 -7.53 -7.33
C LEU A 90 -0.67 -6.43 -7.21
N ALA A 91 0.11 -6.46 -6.12
CA ALA A 91 1.18 -5.49 -5.90
C ALA A 91 2.23 -5.52 -7.03
N THR A 92 2.57 -6.72 -7.50
CA THR A 92 3.54 -6.90 -8.59
C THR A 92 2.97 -6.39 -9.92
N ALA A 93 1.71 -6.68 -10.23
CA ALA A 93 1.07 -6.21 -11.45
C ALA A 93 1.00 -4.67 -11.50
N LEU A 94 0.60 -4.04 -10.39
CA LEU A 94 0.57 -2.58 -10.28
C LEU A 94 1.98 -1.97 -10.28
N GLY A 95 2.92 -2.61 -9.59
CA GLY A 95 4.34 -2.24 -9.62
C GLY A 95 4.94 -2.32 -11.02
N ALA A 96 4.55 -3.33 -11.82
CA ALA A 96 4.97 -3.44 -13.22
C ALA A 96 4.41 -2.31 -14.10
N VAL A 97 3.15 -1.92 -13.90
CA VAL A 97 2.57 -0.73 -14.56
C VAL A 97 3.38 0.52 -14.20
N GLY A 98 3.68 0.72 -12.90
CA GLY A 98 4.50 1.84 -12.44
C GLY A 98 5.94 1.77 -12.97
N PHE A 99 6.54 0.59 -13.02
CA PHE A 99 7.87 0.39 -13.57
C PHE A 99 7.96 0.77 -15.05
N LEU A 100 6.97 0.39 -15.84
CA LEU A 100 6.89 0.78 -17.25
C LEU A 100 6.72 2.30 -17.40
N ASP A 101 5.92 2.93 -16.54
CA ASP A 101 5.74 4.38 -16.52
C ASP A 101 7.06 5.11 -16.21
N ASP A 102 7.74 4.71 -15.13
CA ASP A 102 9.02 5.27 -14.72
C ASP A 102 10.10 5.04 -15.77
N LEU A 103 10.18 3.83 -16.34
CA LEU A 103 11.17 3.49 -17.38
C LEU A 103 11.01 4.35 -18.64
N ILE A 104 9.76 4.63 -19.05
CA ILE A 104 9.48 5.48 -20.22
C ILE A 104 9.85 6.93 -19.92
N LYS A 105 9.53 7.46 -18.73
CA LYS A 105 9.94 8.81 -18.29
C LYS A 105 11.45 8.98 -18.43
N ILE A 106 12.19 8.01 -17.90
CA ILE A 106 13.65 8.03 -17.88
C ILE A 106 14.23 7.91 -19.29
N ARG A 107 13.82 6.91 -20.08
CA ARG A 107 14.35 6.68 -21.43
C ARG A 107 14.07 7.83 -22.39
N ARG A 108 12.98 8.55 -22.20
CA ARG A 108 12.60 9.68 -23.05
C ARG A 108 13.04 11.03 -22.50
N SER A 109 13.70 11.06 -21.33
CA SER A 109 14.09 12.29 -20.61
C SER A 109 12.94 13.30 -20.57
N ARG A 110 11.74 12.83 -20.23
CA ARG A 110 10.50 13.64 -20.16
C ARG A 110 9.74 13.32 -18.88
N ASN A 111 9.02 14.31 -18.36
CA ASN A 111 8.10 14.13 -17.23
C ASN A 111 6.84 13.31 -17.57
N LEU A 112 6.63 12.93 -18.84
CA LEU A 112 5.51 12.15 -19.32
C LEU A 112 5.95 10.70 -19.55
N GLY A 113 5.44 9.79 -18.72
CA GLY A 113 5.62 8.34 -18.82
C GLY A 113 4.62 7.68 -19.79
N LEU A 114 3.93 6.65 -19.33
CA LEU A 114 2.80 6.06 -20.03
C LEU A 114 1.72 7.10 -20.29
N ASN A 115 1.00 7.00 -21.41
CA ASN A 115 -0.18 7.81 -21.59
C ASN A 115 -1.23 7.46 -20.51
N LYS A 116 -2.05 8.43 -20.12
CA LYS A 116 -3.05 8.27 -19.04
C LYS A 116 -3.93 7.03 -19.28
N THR A 117 -4.32 6.79 -20.52
CA THR A 117 -5.18 5.65 -20.91
C THR A 117 -4.48 4.32 -20.66
N ALA A 118 -3.22 4.16 -21.10
CA ALA A 118 -2.48 2.90 -20.90
C ALA A 118 -2.23 2.60 -19.41
N LYS A 119 -1.87 3.63 -18.61
CA LYS A 119 -1.72 3.49 -17.15
C LYS A 119 -3.04 3.07 -16.50
N THR A 120 -4.14 3.73 -16.85
CA THR A 120 -5.49 3.40 -16.33
C THR A 120 -5.89 1.98 -16.74
N ILE A 121 -5.71 1.58 -18.00
CA ILE A 121 -6.02 0.22 -18.46
C ILE A 121 -5.20 -0.81 -17.68
N GLY A 122 -3.90 -0.58 -17.46
CA GLY A 122 -3.06 -1.48 -16.68
C GLY A 122 -3.57 -1.69 -15.24
N ILE A 123 -3.96 -0.59 -14.57
CA ILE A 123 -4.56 -0.65 -13.23
C ILE A 123 -5.90 -1.40 -13.26
N LEU A 124 -6.76 -1.10 -14.22
CA LEU A 124 -8.08 -1.75 -14.36
C LEU A 124 -7.95 -3.25 -14.62
N VAL A 125 -7.04 -3.67 -15.50
CA VAL A 125 -6.80 -5.10 -15.77
C VAL A 125 -6.32 -5.81 -14.51
N ALA A 126 -5.35 -5.25 -13.78
CA ALA A 126 -4.87 -5.81 -12.53
C ALA A 126 -5.99 -5.93 -11.48
N ALA A 127 -6.84 -4.89 -11.36
CA ALA A 127 -7.95 -4.85 -10.43
C ALA A 127 -9.05 -5.87 -10.76
N VAL A 128 -9.42 -6.00 -12.03
CA VAL A 128 -10.42 -6.98 -12.49
C VAL A 128 -9.91 -8.40 -12.25
N LEU A 129 -8.65 -8.69 -12.62
CA LEU A 129 -8.06 -10.01 -12.38
C LEU A 129 -8.01 -10.33 -10.88
N PHE A 130 -7.62 -9.38 -10.05
CA PHE A 130 -7.64 -9.54 -8.60
C PHE A 130 -9.06 -9.85 -8.09
N GLY A 131 -10.07 -9.08 -8.48
CA GLY A 131 -11.46 -9.27 -8.03
C GLY A 131 -12.03 -10.63 -8.48
N LEU A 132 -11.73 -11.08 -9.69
CA LEU A 132 -12.16 -12.39 -10.19
C LEU A 132 -11.48 -13.53 -9.40
N LEU A 133 -10.17 -13.44 -9.19
CA LEU A 133 -9.39 -14.46 -8.49
C LEU A 133 -9.68 -14.48 -6.99
N ALA A 134 -10.05 -13.34 -6.38
CA ALA A 134 -10.37 -13.25 -4.96
C ALA A 134 -11.58 -14.09 -4.56
N LEU A 135 -12.52 -14.36 -5.47
CA LEU A 135 -13.67 -15.23 -5.26
C LEU A 135 -13.41 -16.72 -5.60
N GLN A 136 -12.20 -17.02 -6.09
CA GLN A 136 -11.78 -18.39 -6.38
C GLN A 136 -11.00 -18.98 -5.20
N PHE A 137 -10.38 -20.12 -5.39
CA PHE A 137 -9.41 -20.74 -4.45
C PHE A 137 -9.99 -20.99 -3.06
N ARG A 138 -11.13 -21.70 -2.98
CA ARG A 138 -11.70 -22.11 -1.69
C ARG A 138 -10.74 -23.03 -0.93
N ASN A 139 -10.60 -22.78 0.39
CA ASN A 139 -9.87 -23.69 1.28
C ASN A 139 -10.78 -24.82 1.80
N GLY A 140 -10.26 -25.68 2.69
CA GLY A 140 -11.01 -26.77 3.29
C GLY A 140 -12.23 -26.34 4.12
N ASP A 141 -12.23 -25.10 4.62
CA ASP A 141 -13.33 -24.48 5.38
C ASP A 141 -14.33 -23.76 4.47
N GLY A 142 -14.16 -23.83 3.14
CA GLY A 142 -15.02 -23.17 2.16
C GLY A 142 -14.74 -21.67 1.97
N LEU A 143 -13.72 -21.11 2.63
CA LEU A 143 -13.37 -19.70 2.56
C LEU A 143 -12.57 -19.37 1.30
N THR A 144 -12.91 -18.27 0.63
CA THR A 144 -12.17 -17.66 -0.48
C THR A 144 -11.29 -16.50 0.00
N PRO A 145 -10.24 -16.06 -0.76
CA PRO A 145 -9.44 -14.90 -0.39
C PRO A 145 -10.25 -13.63 -0.18
N GLY A 146 -11.19 -13.31 -1.07
CA GLY A 146 -12.15 -12.23 -0.92
C GLY A 146 -13.51 -12.74 -0.46
N SER A 147 -14.41 -11.87 0.02
CA SER A 147 -15.81 -12.16 0.30
C SER A 147 -16.72 -11.26 -0.52
N ALA A 148 -17.87 -11.81 -0.92
CA ALA A 148 -18.91 -11.00 -1.55
C ALA A 148 -19.66 -10.10 -0.55
N GLU A 149 -19.41 -10.25 0.74
CA GLU A 149 -20.01 -9.41 1.78
C GLU A 149 -19.13 -8.17 2.03
N LEU A 150 -19.76 -7.01 2.19
CA LEU A 150 -19.06 -5.79 2.55
C LEU A 150 -18.58 -5.87 4.00
N SER A 151 -17.41 -5.36 4.30
CA SER A 151 -16.80 -5.50 5.63
C SER A 151 -16.31 -4.16 6.20
N TYR A 152 -16.57 -3.95 7.50
CA TYR A 152 -15.93 -2.91 8.28
C TYR A 152 -14.77 -3.48 9.10
N VAL A 153 -15.09 -4.21 10.18
CA VAL A 153 -14.16 -5.03 10.97
C VAL A 153 -14.47 -6.50 10.77
N ARG A 154 -15.74 -6.79 10.47
CA ARG A 154 -16.33 -8.08 10.12
C ARG A 154 -17.23 -7.91 8.92
N GLU A 155 -17.60 -9.03 8.33
CA GLU A 155 -18.60 -9.09 7.26
C GLU A 155 -19.96 -8.59 7.75
N ILE A 156 -20.56 -7.70 6.98
CA ILE A 156 -21.90 -7.17 7.22
C ILE A 156 -22.87 -8.07 6.47
N ALA A 157 -23.39 -9.10 7.13
CA ALA A 157 -24.20 -10.15 6.52
C ALA A 157 -25.44 -9.64 5.75
N THR A 158 -25.90 -8.41 6.05
CA THR A 158 -27.04 -7.79 5.35
C THR A 158 -26.66 -7.19 3.99
N VAL A 159 -25.37 -7.08 3.65
CA VAL A 159 -24.87 -6.43 2.43
C VAL A 159 -24.01 -7.42 1.65
N THR A 160 -24.67 -8.29 0.88
CA THR A 160 -24.00 -9.23 -0.03
C THR A 160 -24.01 -8.69 -1.45
N LEU A 161 -22.84 -8.58 -2.06
CA LEU A 161 -22.65 -8.10 -3.42
C LEU A 161 -22.78 -9.26 -4.42
N ALA A 162 -23.47 -9.04 -5.54
CA ALA A 162 -23.38 -9.98 -6.65
C ALA A 162 -21.92 -10.06 -7.15
N PRO A 163 -21.43 -11.21 -7.68
CA PRO A 163 -20.03 -11.37 -8.07
C PRO A 163 -19.49 -10.26 -9.01
N ALA A 164 -20.32 -9.82 -9.97
CA ALA A 164 -19.93 -8.73 -10.87
C ALA A 164 -19.79 -7.38 -10.13
N VAL A 165 -20.66 -7.12 -9.14
CA VAL A 165 -20.60 -5.91 -8.30
C VAL A 165 -19.39 -5.95 -7.38
N PHE A 166 -19.05 -7.14 -6.85
CA PHE A 166 -17.82 -7.31 -6.07
C PHE A 166 -16.57 -7.04 -6.90
N VAL A 167 -16.51 -7.52 -8.15
CA VAL A 167 -15.39 -7.20 -9.05
C VAL A 167 -15.30 -5.69 -9.32
N LEU A 168 -16.45 -5.03 -9.57
CA LEU A 168 -16.47 -3.58 -9.72
C LEU A 168 -16.02 -2.85 -8.45
N PHE A 169 -16.41 -3.34 -7.29
CA PHE A 169 -15.95 -2.83 -5.99
C PHE A 169 -14.43 -2.99 -5.82
N CYS A 170 -13.86 -4.13 -6.19
CA CYS A 170 -12.41 -4.32 -6.23
C CYS A 170 -11.72 -3.34 -7.20
N VAL A 171 -12.31 -3.08 -8.36
CA VAL A 171 -11.80 -2.07 -9.30
C VAL A 171 -11.75 -0.69 -8.67
N VAL A 172 -12.79 -0.29 -7.94
CA VAL A 172 -12.82 1.00 -7.23
C VAL A 172 -11.75 1.04 -6.13
N ILE A 173 -11.70 0.01 -5.28
CA ILE A 173 -10.73 -0.07 -4.16
C ILE A 173 -9.28 -0.03 -4.68
N VAL A 174 -8.94 -0.88 -5.63
CA VAL A 174 -7.57 -0.96 -6.18
C VAL A 174 -7.20 0.35 -6.87
N SER A 175 -8.10 0.93 -7.65
CA SER A 175 -7.84 2.21 -8.32
C SER A 175 -7.71 3.36 -7.31
N ALA A 176 -8.54 3.39 -6.28
CA ALA A 176 -8.48 4.41 -5.23
C ALA A 176 -7.16 4.34 -4.46
N TRP A 177 -6.79 3.16 -3.94
CA TRP A 177 -5.57 3.01 -3.15
C TRP A 177 -4.29 3.21 -3.96
N SER A 178 -4.21 2.68 -5.19
CA SER A 178 -3.03 2.87 -6.04
C SER A 178 -2.79 4.34 -6.35
N ASN A 179 -3.84 5.11 -6.66
CA ASN A 179 -3.70 6.54 -6.88
C ASN A 179 -3.48 7.33 -5.58
N ALA A 180 -4.11 6.94 -4.47
CA ALA A 180 -3.94 7.62 -3.18
C ALA A 180 -2.48 7.55 -2.69
N VAL A 181 -1.86 6.37 -2.74
CA VAL A 181 -0.44 6.22 -2.39
C VAL A 181 0.46 6.96 -3.39
N ASN A 182 0.15 6.89 -4.68
CA ASN A 182 0.91 7.59 -5.71
C ASN A 182 0.86 9.13 -5.54
N PHE A 183 -0.29 9.71 -5.20
CA PHE A 183 -0.37 11.15 -4.91
C PHE A 183 0.33 11.54 -3.60
N THR A 184 0.45 10.62 -2.64
CA THR A 184 1.16 10.87 -1.38
C THR A 184 2.69 10.84 -1.54
N ASP A 185 3.21 10.20 -2.60
CA ASP A 185 4.65 10.10 -2.89
C ASP A 185 5.21 11.40 -3.51
N GLY A 186 4.88 12.55 -2.92
CA GLY A 186 5.33 13.88 -3.36
C GLY A 186 6.43 14.49 -2.50
N LEU A 187 6.63 14.01 -1.27
CA LEU A 187 7.66 14.47 -0.33
C LEU A 187 8.57 13.31 0.11
N ASP A 188 9.82 13.63 0.40
CA ASP A 188 10.87 12.68 0.76
C ASP A 188 10.47 11.83 1.97
N GLY A 189 10.21 10.53 1.76
CA GLY A 189 9.87 9.59 2.82
C GLY A 189 8.41 9.61 3.29
N LEU A 190 7.57 10.55 2.84
CA LEU A 190 6.19 10.67 3.33
C LEU A 190 5.39 9.38 3.10
N ALA A 191 5.34 8.91 1.85
CA ALA A 191 4.57 7.72 1.49
C ALA A 191 5.15 6.44 2.12
N ALA A 192 6.49 6.27 2.10
CA ALA A 192 7.13 5.10 2.67
C ALA A 192 6.93 4.99 4.18
N GLY A 193 7.06 6.10 4.92
CA GLY A 193 6.85 6.12 6.37
C GLY A 193 5.39 5.89 6.76
N ALA A 194 4.45 6.54 6.06
CA ALA A 194 3.03 6.31 6.28
C ALA A 194 2.63 4.86 5.99
N MET A 195 3.14 4.28 4.90
CA MET A 195 2.89 2.89 4.54
C MET A 195 3.43 1.90 5.59
N ALA A 196 4.62 2.15 6.14
CA ALA A 196 5.18 1.32 7.19
C ALA A 196 4.26 1.26 8.43
N MET A 197 3.66 2.39 8.82
CA MET A 197 2.71 2.46 9.94
C MET A 197 1.39 1.74 9.64
N VAL A 198 0.82 1.93 8.45
CA VAL A 198 -0.41 1.23 8.03
C VAL A 198 -0.19 -0.28 7.99
N CYS A 199 0.93 -0.74 7.42
CA CYS A 199 1.26 -2.15 7.38
C CYS A 199 1.53 -2.71 8.79
N ALA A 200 2.13 -1.95 9.71
CA ALA A 200 2.28 -2.37 11.09
C ALA A 200 0.91 -2.57 11.79
N ALA A 201 -0.07 -1.69 11.53
CA ALA A 201 -1.44 -1.88 12.01
C ALA A 201 -2.09 -3.14 11.40
N TYR A 202 -1.88 -3.40 10.10
CA TYR A 202 -2.35 -4.63 9.47
C TYR A 202 -1.69 -5.91 10.05
N VAL A 203 -0.42 -5.85 10.45
CA VAL A 203 0.22 -6.98 11.17
C VAL A 203 -0.54 -7.29 12.45
N LEU A 204 -0.91 -6.28 13.23
CA LEU A 204 -1.68 -6.47 14.47
C LEU A 204 -3.05 -7.08 14.19
N ILE A 205 -3.79 -6.51 13.24
CA ILE A 205 -5.14 -6.94 12.87
C ILE A 205 -5.13 -8.39 12.34
N THR A 206 -4.30 -8.68 11.35
CA THR A 206 -4.28 -10.00 10.70
C THR A 206 -3.69 -11.08 11.61
N PHE A 207 -2.74 -10.74 12.47
CA PHE A 207 -2.26 -11.67 13.49
C PHE A 207 -3.33 -11.95 14.56
N TRP A 208 -4.13 -10.94 14.93
CA TRP A 208 -5.27 -11.13 15.82
C TRP A 208 -6.32 -12.04 15.19
N GLN A 209 -6.67 -11.82 13.92
CA GLN A 209 -7.57 -12.71 13.16
C GLN A 209 -7.04 -14.14 13.11
N PHE A 210 -5.72 -14.34 12.93
CA PHE A 210 -5.10 -15.65 12.96
C PHE A 210 -5.25 -16.34 14.32
N ARG A 211 -5.07 -15.60 15.40
CA ARG A 211 -5.18 -16.17 16.77
C ARG A 211 -6.61 -16.51 17.15
N ASN A 212 -7.57 -15.86 16.54
CA ASN A 212 -9.01 -16.01 16.80
C ASN A 212 -9.75 -16.51 15.54
N ALA A 213 -9.11 -17.33 14.70
CA ALA A 213 -9.74 -17.89 13.52
C ALA A 213 -10.78 -18.98 13.93
N CYS A 214 -11.98 -18.94 13.31
CA CYS A 214 -13.07 -19.86 13.63
C CYS A 214 -12.70 -21.34 13.43
N ALA A 215 -11.83 -21.62 12.46
CA ALA A 215 -11.33 -22.97 12.18
C ALA A 215 -10.50 -23.56 13.33
N THR A 216 -9.82 -22.74 14.14
CA THR A 216 -8.91 -23.21 15.21
C THR A 216 -9.37 -22.83 16.61
N SER A 217 -10.17 -21.79 16.74
CA SER A 217 -10.66 -21.26 18.01
C SER A 217 -12.15 -20.89 17.83
N PRO A 218 -13.03 -21.90 17.65
CA PRO A 218 -14.44 -21.65 17.45
C PRO A 218 -15.05 -21.02 18.72
N GLY A 219 -15.85 -19.97 18.53
CA GLY A 219 -16.51 -19.25 19.62
C GLY A 219 -17.06 -17.91 19.17
N VAL A 220 -17.75 -17.24 20.11
CA VAL A 220 -18.26 -15.89 19.87
C VAL A 220 -17.07 -14.97 19.59
N GLY A 221 -17.14 -14.19 18.53
CA GLY A 221 -16.07 -13.26 18.18
C GLY A 221 -14.93 -13.83 17.32
N CYS A 222 -14.97 -15.10 16.89
CA CYS A 222 -13.98 -15.63 15.95
C CYS A 222 -14.11 -14.99 14.55
N TYR A 223 -13.06 -15.12 13.72
CA TYR A 223 -12.98 -14.53 12.38
C TYR A 223 -12.97 -15.60 11.28
N ASN A 224 -13.77 -15.38 10.23
CA ASN A 224 -13.82 -16.21 9.02
C ASN A 224 -12.95 -15.59 7.92
N VAL A 225 -11.66 -15.40 8.20
CA VAL A 225 -10.69 -14.86 7.24
C VAL A 225 -9.80 -16.00 6.76
N ARG A 226 -9.63 -16.09 5.44
CA ARG A 226 -8.72 -17.07 4.85
C ARG A 226 -7.28 -16.62 5.00
N ASP A 227 -6.40 -17.52 5.43
CA ASP A 227 -4.93 -17.35 5.48
C ASP A 227 -4.43 -16.10 6.26
N PRO A 228 -5.02 -15.72 7.43
CA PRO A 228 -4.70 -14.44 8.07
C PRO A 228 -3.25 -14.33 8.54
N LEU A 229 -2.57 -15.43 8.85
CA LEU A 229 -1.14 -15.41 9.17
C LEU A 229 -0.28 -15.02 7.96
N ASP A 230 -0.68 -15.47 6.78
CA ASP A 230 0.06 -15.15 5.56
C ASP A 230 -0.13 -13.68 5.15
N LEU A 231 -1.33 -13.13 5.39
CA LEU A 231 -1.57 -11.70 5.28
C LEU A 231 -0.71 -10.89 6.26
N ALA A 232 -0.53 -11.39 7.49
CA ALA A 232 0.37 -10.78 8.47
C ALA A 232 1.84 -10.81 8.01
N ILE A 233 2.27 -11.87 7.33
CA ILE A 233 3.62 -11.98 6.76
C ILE A 233 3.81 -10.93 5.65
N ILE A 234 2.85 -10.75 4.75
CA ILE A 234 2.92 -9.71 3.69
C ILE A 234 2.94 -8.31 4.28
N ALA A 235 2.06 -8.03 5.23
CA ALA A 235 2.04 -6.74 5.91
C ALA A 235 3.39 -6.45 6.62
N ALA A 236 3.94 -7.45 7.30
CA ALA A 236 5.24 -7.37 7.97
C ALA A 236 6.40 -7.17 6.98
N ALA A 237 6.41 -7.91 5.87
CA ALA A 237 7.38 -7.76 4.79
C ALA A 237 7.32 -6.35 4.19
N THR A 238 6.11 -5.84 3.96
CA THR A 238 5.92 -4.48 3.41
C THR A 238 6.39 -3.42 4.39
N ALA A 239 6.04 -3.53 5.68
CA ALA A 239 6.52 -2.61 6.71
C ALA A 239 8.06 -2.60 6.77
N GLY A 240 8.68 -3.78 6.81
CA GLY A 240 10.14 -3.92 6.83
C GLY A 240 10.81 -3.34 5.58
N ALA A 241 10.25 -3.61 4.39
CA ALA A 241 10.77 -3.06 3.14
C ALA A 241 10.67 -1.53 3.07
N CYS A 242 9.54 -0.95 3.52
CA CYS A 242 9.35 0.49 3.60
C CYS A 242 10.32 1.15 4.59
N ILE A 243 10.54 0.56 5.77
CA ILE A 243 11.50 1.08 6.77
C ILE A 243 12.93 1.01 6.20
N GLY A 244 13.31 -0.11 5.56
CA GLY A 244 14.62 -0.24 4.95
C GLY A 244 14.85 0.74 3.80
N PHE A 245 13.83 0.99 2.98
CA PHE A 245 13.87 1.99 1.92
C PHE A 245 13.94 3.42 2.47
N LEU A 246 13.19 3.70 3.54
CA LEU A 246 13.13 5.00 4.17
C LEU A 246 14.51 5.49 4.66
N TRP A 247 15.42 4.57 5.00
CA TRP A 247 16.81 4.91 5.34
C TRP A 247 17.52 5.75 4.26
N TRP A 248 17.14 5.53 3.00
CA TRP A 248 17.70 6.22 1.85
C TRP A 248 16.79 7.29 1.25
N ASN A 249 15.48 7.17 1.50
CA ASN A 249 14.45 8.06 0.97
C ASN A 249 14.04 9.17 1.94
N ALA A 250 14.45 9.11 3.23
CA ALA A 250 14.22 10.21 4.19
C ALA A 250 14.94 11.48 3.75
N ALA A 251 14.33 12.63 4.03
CA ALA A 251 14.83 13.95 3.59
C ALA A 251 16.22 14.29 4.16
N PRO A 252 17.20 14.69 3.33
CA PRO A 252 17.14 14.82 1.87
C PRO A 252 17.28 13.46 1.16
N ALA A 253 16.32 13.09 0.32
CA ALA A 253 16.27 11.77 -0.30
C ALA A 253 17.43 11.53 -1.26
N LYS A 254 18.01 10.33 -1.17
CA LYS A 254 19.07 9.85 -2.10
C LYS A 254 18.47 9.08 -3.29
N ILE A 255 17.20 8.70 -3.21
CA ILE A 255 16.45 8.01 -4.25
C ILE A 255 14.94 8.24 -4.02
N PHE A 256 14.19 8.44 -5.09
CA PHE A 256 12.73 8.51 -5.05
C PHE A 256 12.12 7.15 -5.28
N MET A 257 10.95 6.91 -4.67
CA MET A 257 10.21 5.65 -4.79
C MET A 257 9.73 5.43 -6.23
N GLY A 258 9.12 6.46 -6.82
CA GLY A 258 8.55 6.44 -8.15
C GLY A 258 7.23 5.68 -8.23
N ASP A 259 6.64 5.66 -9.42
CA ASP A 259 5.36 4.99 -9.68
C ASP A 259 5.44 3.48 -9.47
N THR A 260 6.63 2.89 -9.65
CA THR A 260 6.92 1.47 -9.35
C THR A 260 6.55 1.09 -7.92
N GLY A 261 7.01 1.89 -6.95
CA GLY A 261 6.77 1.61 -5.54
C GLY A 261 5.39 2.05 -5.09
N SER A 262 4.98 3.26 -5.44
CA SER A 262 3.73 3.82 -4.94
C SER A 262 2.50 3.05 -5.43
N LEU A 263 2.46 2.62 -6.71
CA LEU A 263 1.37 1.79 -7.21
C LEU A 263 1.38 0.39 -6.58
N ALA A 264 2.56 -0.24 -6.41
CA ALA A 264 2.67 -1.53 -5.76
C ALA A 264 2.16 -1.48 -4.31
N LEU A 265 2.55 -0.46 -3.55
CA LEU A 265 2.12 -0.26 -2.17
C LEU A 265 0.62 0.02 -2.05
N GLY A 266 0.05 0.78 -2.99
CA GLY A 266 -1.40 0.94 -3.09
C GLY A 266 -2.12 -0.39 -3.33
N GLY A 267 -1.53 -1.27 -4.14
CA GLY A 267 -1.99 -2.65 -4.35
C GLY A 267 -1.91 -3.50 -3.08
N ILE A 268 -0.88 -3.32 -2.25
CA ILE A 268 -0.78 -4.01 -0.94
C ILE A 268 -1.94 -3.61 -0.02
N ILE A 269 -2.21 -2.29 0.15
CA ILE A 269 -3.35 -1.87 1.00
C ILE A 269 -4.67 -2.41 0.45
N ALA A 270 -4.91 -2.25 -0.85
CA ALA A 270 -6.12 -2.74 -1.49
C ALA A 270 -6.28 -4.27 -1.30
N GLY A 271 -5.22 -5.02 -1.55
CA GLY A 271 -5.22 -6.46 -1.38
C GLY A 271 -5.45 -6.89 0.06
N LEU A 272 -4.72 -6.30 1.02
CA LEU A 272 -4.89 -6.58 2.44
C LEU A 272 -6.29 -6.24 2.93
N SER A 273 -6.87 -5.09 2.54
CA SER A 273 -8.20 -4.68 2.98
C SER A 273 -9.28 -5.68 2.55
N VAL A 274 -9.25 -6.12 1.29
CA VAL A 274 -10.22 -7.08 0.75
C VAL A 274 -10.02 -8.48 1.35
N THR A 275 -8.77 -8.96 1.45
CA THR A 275 -8.50 -10.32 1.92
C THR A 275 -8.61 -10.48 3.43
N SER A 276 -8.44 -9.41 4.21
CA SER A 276 -8.64 -9.41 5.67
C SER A 276 -10.04 -8.99 6.12
N ARG A 277 -10.98 -8.74 5.19
CA ARG A 277 -12.36 -8.30 5.48
C ARG A 277 -12.39 -6.97 6.26
N THR A 278 -11.65 -5.97 5.81
CA THR A 278 -11.50 -4.68 6.51
C THR A 278 -11.53 -3.50 5.56
N GLU A 279 -12.32 -3.59 4.47
CA GLU A 279 -12.32 -2.58 3.39
C GLU A 279 -12.65 -1.18 3.89
N MET A 280 -13.67 -1.06 4.76
CA MET A 280 -14.03 0.23 5.32
C MET A 280 -13.07 0.69 6.43
N LEU A 281 -12.53 -0.24 7.22
CA LEU A 281 -11.53 0.07 8.25
C LEU A 281 -10.23 0.57 7.61
N ALA A 282 -9.89 0.08 6.42
CA ALA A 282 -8.73 0.55 5.65
C ALA A 282 -8.76 2.06 5.41
N VAL A 283 -9.95 2.66 5.24
CA VAL A 283 -10.12 4.11 5.07
C VAL A 283 -9.67 4.86 6.31
N VAL A 284 -9.90 4.30 7.50
CA VAL A 284 -9.43 4.88 8.77
C VAL A 284 -7.93 4.69 8.93
N LEU A 285 -7.43 3.46 8.71
CA LEU A 285 -6.00 3.14 8.83
C LEU A 285 -5.14 3.99 7.87
N GLY A 286 -5.61 4.15 6.62
CA GLY A 286 -4.95 4.91 5.56
C GLY A 286 -5.48 6.33 5.40
N ALA A 287 -6.01 6.96 6.46
CA ALA A 287 -6.67 8.28 6.40
C ALA A 287 -5.81 9.36 5.74
N LEU A 288 -4.49 9.33 5.89
CA LEU A 288 -3.59 10.24 5.20
C LEU A 288 -3.71 10.09 3.69
N PHE A 289 -3.60 8.87 3.16
CA PHE A 289 -3.70 8.60 1.72
C PHE A 289 -5.07 9.00 1.18
N VAL A 290 -6.13 8.76 1.95
CA VAL A 290 -7.50 9.17 1.62
C VAL A 290 -7.62 10.69 1.58
N ALA A 291 -7.03 11.41 2.53
CA ALA A 291 -7.03 12.87 2.53
C ALA A 291 -6.29 13.45 1.32
N GLU A 292 -5.14 12.86 0.97
CA GLU A 292 -4.35 13.28 -0.20
C GLU A 292 -5.14 13.12 -1.51
N VAL A 293 -5.68 11.93 -1.79
CA VAL A 293 -6.45 11.71 -3.03
C VAL A 293 -7.75 12.54 -3.04
N THR A 294 -8.42 12.67 -1.89
CA THR A 294 -9.65 13.48 -1.78
C THR A 294 -9.36 14.95 -2.07
N SER A 295 -8.24 15.48 -1.59
CA SER A 295 -7.83 16.87 -1.90
C SER A 295 -7.69 17.12 -3.40
N VAL A 296 -7.13 16.15 -4.14
CA VAL A 296 -7.00 16.23 -5.60
C VAL A 296 -8.38 16.19 -6.28
N VAL A 297 -9.25 15.26 -5.85
CA VAL A 297 -10.60 15.14 -6.40
C VAL A 297 -11.41 16.42 -6.16
N VAL A 298 -11.40 16.94 -4.94
CA VAL A 298 -12.08 18.18 -4.55
C VAL A 298 -11.55 19.37 -5.37
N GLN A 299 -10.23 19.49 -5.51
CA GLN A 299 -9.61 20.55 -6.30
C GLN A 299 -10.06 20.52 -7.76
N ILE A 300 -10.04 19.33 -8.39
CA ILE A 300 -10.45 19.16 -9.79
C ILE A 300 -11.93 19.47 -9.96
N LEU A 301 -12.80 18.95 -9.10
CA LEU A 301 -14.24 19.17 -9.15
C LEU A 301 -14.58 20.66 -8.96
N ALA A 302 -14.03 21.31 -7.92
CA ALA A 302 -14.26 22.71 -7.66
C ALA A 302 -13.79 23.60 -8.81
N PHE A 303 -12.60 23.33 -9.35
CA PHE A 303 -12.09 24.10 -10.50
C PHE A 303 -12.96 23.94 -11.76
N ARG A 304 -13.43 22.71 -12.04
CA ARG A 304 -14.29 22.45 -13.20
C ARG A 304 -15.69 23.07 -13.07
N THR A 305 -16.24 23.14 -11.85
CA THR A 305 -17.61 23.64 -11.61
C THR A 305 -17.67 25.14 -11.33
N THR A 306 -16.67 25.68 -10.62
CA THR A 306 -16.71 27.08 -10.15
C THR A 306 -15.59 27.95 -10.70
N GLY A 307 -14.59 27.37 -11.38
CA GLY A 307 -13.37 28.07 -11.83
C GLY A 307 -12.44 28.50 -10.68
N ARG A 308 -12.73 28.09 -9.43
CA ARG A 308 -11.95 28.50 -8.25
C ARG A 308 -11.17 27.31 -7.68
N GLN A 309 -10.00 27.62 -7.14
CA GLN A 309 -9.19 26.66 -6.40
C GLN A 309 -9.61 26.64 -4.93
N VAL A 310 -9.77 25.43 -4.34
CA VAL A 310 -10.02 25.24 -2.91
C VAL A 310 -8.72 25.29 -2.11
N PHE A 311 -7.71 24.59 -2.60
CA PHE A 311 -6.37 24.55 -2.01
C PHE A 311 -5.41 25.37 -2.88
N ARG A 312 -4.35 25.95 -2.28
CA ARG A 312 -3.28 26.62 -3.04
C ARG A 312 -2.66 25.68 -4.08
N MET A 313 -2.52 24.40 -3.73
CA MET A 313 -2.09 23.32 -4.59
C MET A 313 -2.63 22.00 -4.05
N ALA A 314 -2.89 21.02 -4.91
CA ALA A 314 -3.19 19.64 -4.55
C ALA A 314 -2.13 18.73 -5.20
N PRO A 315 -1.74 17.64 -4.56
CA PRO A 315 -2.21 17.04 -3.29
C PRO A 315 -1.99 17.91 -2.05
N PHE A 316 -2.62 17.52 -0.92
CA PHE A 316 -2.78 18.34 0.27
C PHE A 316 -1.46 18.76 0.95
N HIS A 317 -0.42 17.92 0.91
CA HIS A 317 0.91 18.26 1.43
C HIS A 317 1.51 19.51 0.76
N HIS A 318 1.33 19.69 -0.55
CA HIS A 318 1.82 20.88 -1.26
C HIS A 318 1.10 22.17 -0.84
N HIS A 319 -0.16 22.09 -0.40
CA HIS A 319 -0.85 23.23 0.17
C HIS A 319 -0.09 23.80 1.37
N PHE A 320 0.38 22.94 2.28
CA PHE A 320 1.12 23.37 3.46
C PHE A 320 2.52 23.90 3.14
N GLU A 321 3.21 23.34 2.15
CA GLU A 321 4.47 23.90 1.66
C GLU A 321 4.27 25.33 1.14
N LEU A 322 3.22 25.58 0.36
CA LEU A 322 2.88 26.91 -0.17
C LEU A 322 2.31 27.86 0.90
N VAL A 323 1.87 27.36 2.05
CA VAL A 323 1.55 28.15 3.24
C VAL A 323 2.83 28.56 4.01
N GLY A 324 3.97 27.90 3.74
CA GLY A 324 5.27 28.23 4.32
C GLY A 324 5.78 27.23 5.36
N TRP A 325 5.20 26.02 5.44
CA TRP A 325 5.76 24.97 6.29
C TRP A 325 6.98 24.36 5.64
N ALA A 326 8.00 24.08 6.44
CA ALA A 326 9.14 23.33 5.97
C ALA A 326 8.73 21.89 5.61
N GLU A 327 9.32 21.32 4.56
CA GLU A 327 9.02 19.96 4.09
C GLU A 327 9.06 18.92 5.21
N THR A 328 10.13 18.93 6.02
CA THR A 328 10.26 18.03 7.18
C THR A 328 9.16 18.20 8.22
N THR A 329 8.65 19.43 8.40
CA THR A 329 7.53 19.69 9.31
C THR A 329 6.24 19.07 8.79
N VAL A 330 5.98 19.16 7.47
CA VAL A 330 4.82 18.51 6.84
C VAL A 330 4.92 17.01 7.01
N ILE A 331 6.06 16.41 6.67
CA ILE A 331 6.31 14.96 6.77
C ILE A 331 6.05 14.46 8.20
N ILE A 332 6.69 15.07 9.20
CA ILE A 332 6.56 14.64 10.60
C ILE A 332 5.12 14.75 11.08
N ARG A 333 4.44 15.86 10.81
CA ARG A 333 3.05 16.06 11.22
C ARG A 333 2.11 15.08 10.55
N PHE A 334 2.34 14.75 9.27
CA PHE A 334 1.53 13.79 8.53
C PHE A 334 1.78 12.35 9.01
N TRP A 335 3.01 12.01 9.39
CA TRP A 335 3.30 10.75 10.06
C TRP A 335 2.61 10.64 11.43
N LEU A 336 2.58 11.72 12.22
CA LEU A 336 1.84 11.73 13.49
C LEU A 336 0.34 11.50 13.26
N LEU A 337 -0.26 12.18 12.27
CA LEU A 337 -1.66 11.94 11.89
C LEU A 337 -1.90 10.51 11.44
N THR A 338 -0.99 9.94 10.65
CA THR A 338 -1.06 8.53 10.24
C THR A 338 -0.98 7.60 11.45
N ALA A 339 -0.06 7.84 12.38
CA ALA A 339 0.07 7.02 13.59
C ALA A 339 -1.21 7.07 14.46
N ILE A 340 -1.81 8.26 14.61
CA ILE A 340 -3.08 8.44 15.32
C ILE A 340 -4.21 7.68 14.60
N ALA A 341 -4.30 7.78 13.28
CA ALA A 341 -5.31 7.09 12.47
C ALA A 341 -5.14 5.56 12.55
N CYS A 342 -3.91 5.05 12.47
CA CYS A 342 -3.60 3.63 12.67
C CYS A 342 -3.97 3.17 14.08
N GLY A 343 -3.63 3.95 15.11
CA GLY A 343 -4.01 3.65 16.50
C GLY A 343 -5.53 3.60 16.68
N LEU A 344 -6.25 4.57 16.11
CA LEU A 344 -7.71 4.60 16.11
C LEU A 344 -8.30 3.38 15.37
N GLY A 345 -7.78 3.04 14.19
CA GLY A 345 -8.24 1.87 13.42
C GLY A 345 -8.04 0.56 14.17
N VAL A 346 -6.88 0.37 14.82
CA VAL A 346 -6.63 -0.81 15.67
C VAL A 346 -7.56 -0.81 16.89
N ALA A 347 -7.79 0.35 17.52
CA ALA A 347 -8.71 0.47 18.64
C ALA A 347 -10.16 0.13 18.24
N LEU A 348 -10.63 0.61 17.09
CA LEU A 348 -11.94 0.27 16.54
C LEU A 348 -12.07 -1.24 16.26
N PHE A 349 -11.03 -1.84 15.67
CA PHE A 349 -10.99 -3.27 15.42
C PHE A 349 -11.07 -4.08 16.72
N TYR A 350 -10.32 -3.69 17.73
CA TYR A 350 -10.28 -4.39 19.01
C TYR A 350 -11.54 -4.16 19.86
N SER A 351 -12.10 -2.95 19.84
CA SER A 351 -13.33 -2.62 20.58
C SER A 351 -14.54 -3.42 20.06
N GLU A 352 -14.63 -3.62 18.74
CA GLU A 352 -15.67 -4.47 18.16
C GLU A 352 -15.54 -5.92 18.66
N TRP A 353 -14.35 -6.47 18.72
CA TRP A 353 -14.12 -7.80 19.25
C TRP A 353 -14.53 -7.90 20.73
N LEU A 354 -14.17 -6.91 21.57
CA LEU A 354 -14.55 -6.87 22.98
C LEU A 354 -16.07 -6.83 23.16
N THR A 355 -16.78 -6.02 22.37
CA THR A 355 -18.25 -5.94 22.45
C THR A 355 -18.91 -7.24 22.02
N THR A 356 -18.33 -7.92 21.02
CA THR A 356 -18.87 -9.20 20.52
C THR A 356 -18.64 -10.35 21.52
N VAL A 357 -17.50 -10.39 22.22
CA VAL A 357 -17.15 -11.44 23.20
C VAL A 357 -17.74 -11.15 24.58
N GLY A 358 -17.96 -9.88 24.93
CA GLY A 358 -18.52 -9.46 26.22
C GLY A 358 -20.05 -9.45 26.29
N ALA A 359 -20.73 -9.67 25.16
CA ALA A 359 -22.19 -9.80 25.06
C ALA A 359 -22.60 -11.25 25.15
#